data_a8e7d11add9be0c2123cb4e1c8a58c82
#
_entry.id   a8e7d11add9be0c2123cb4e1c8a58c82
#
_cell.length_a   1.000
_cell.length_b   1.000
_cell.length_c   1.000
_cell.angle_alpha   90.00
_cell.angle_beta   90.00
_cell.angle_gamma   90.00
#
_symmetry.space_group_name_H-M   'P 1'
#
loop_
_entity.id
_entity.type
_entity.pdbx_description
1 polymer ?
#
loop_
_entity_poly.entity_id
_entity_poly.type
_entity_poly.pdbx_seq_one_letter_code
_entity_poly.pdbx_strand_id
1 'polypeptide(L)'
;MNGESGIRELPSINVDASSSDIFSNLDFGAMLYLEARKGEWALGSDFVYMKLSQDVNPSTLINSGKIEVSQLVWEVSGLYRLLPFLETGVGLRFNNITMDANIRRNSIGGGSTEFINADNSEFWVDPIIIARFSETINDKWQLQLRTDIGGFGVGSDFTWQLQGGVGYRFSKLFQTTIGYKAIGMDYEKGSGANRFKYDIITTGPLIKLGFNF
;
A
#
# COMPACT_ATOMS: atom_id res chain seq x y z
N MET A 1 -3.21 -5.98 -7.65
CA MET A 1 -4.21 -5.73 -6.59
C MET A 1 -5.38 -6.64 -6.83
N ASN A 2 -5.89 -7.25 -5.80
CA ASN A 2 -7.06 -8.15 -5.89
C ASN A 2 -7.88 -8.00 -4.60
N GLY A 3 -9.22 -7.90 -4.70
CA GLY A 3 -10.11 -7.78 -3.56
C GLY A 3 -11.38 -7.00 -3.87
N GLU A 4 -12.01 -6.46 -2.85
CA GLU A 4 -13.22 -5.69 -2.96
C GLU A 4 -13.05 -4.27 -2.39
N SER A 5 -13.56 -3.28 -3.10
CA SER A 5 -13.67 -1.91 -2.61
C SER A 5 -15.08 -1.40 -2.85
N GLY A 6 -15.62 -0.66 -1.88
CA GLY A 6 -16.99 -0.13 -1.98
C GLY A 6 -17.14 1.19 -1.23
N ILE A 7 -17.94 2.09 -1.82
CA ILE A 7 -18.23 3.40 -1.25
C ILE A 7 -19.75 3.59 -1.26
N ARG A 8 -20.31 4.01 -0.12
CA ARG A 8 -21.73 4.31 0.06
C ARG A 8 -22.62 3.08 -0.14
N GLU A 9 -23.83 3.28 -0.64
CA GLU A 9 -24.83 2.23 -0.93
C GLU A 9 -24.55 1.46 -2.23
N LEU A 10 -23.48 1.81 -2.95
CA LEU A 10 -23.11 1.09 -4.16
C LEU A 10 -22.61 -0.32 -3.78
N PRO A 11 -22.91 -1.33 -4.61
CA PRO A 11 -22.35 -2.66 -4.41
C PRO A 11 -20.82 -2.57 -4.47
N SER A 12 -20.14 -3.37 -3.64
CA SER A 12 -18.69 -3.47 -3.68
C SER A 12 -18.24 -3.88 -5.09
N ILE A 13 -17.20 -3.23 -5.58
CA ILE A 13 -16.61 -3.50 -6.88
C ILE A 13 -15.42 -4.44 -6.67
N ASN A 14 -15.39 -5.53 -7.42
CA ASN A 14 -14.21 -6.39 -7.48
C ASN A 14 -13.06 -5.63 -8.15
N VAL A 15 -11.97 -5.50 -7.43
CA VAL A 15 -10.72 -4.94 -7.94
C VAL A 15 -9.84 -6.10 -8.37
N ASP A 16 -9.57 -6.21 -9.67
CA ASP A 16 -8.61 -7.17 -10.23
C ASP A 16 -7.68 -6.41 -11.18
N ALA A 17 -6.62 -5.84 -10.64
CA ALA A 17 -5.62 -5.09 -11.39
C ALA A 17 -4.30 -5.84 -11.39
N SER A 18 -3.84 -6.23 -12.56
CA SER A 18 -2.52 -6.83 -12.75
C SER A 18 -1.39 -5.83 -12.46
N SER A 19 -0.17 -6.30 -12.29
CA SER A 19 0.98 -5.41 -12.15
C SER A 19 1.16 -4.50 -13.37
N SER A 20 0.86 -4.99 -14.59
CA SER A 20 0.92 -4.17 -15.80
C SER A 20 -0.13 -3.06 -15.80
N ASP A 21 -1.35 -3.35 -15.33
CA ASP A 21 -2.41 -2.33 -15.24
C ASP A 21 -2.03 -1.24 -14.24
N ILE A 22 -1.45 -1.63 -13.10
CA ILE A 22 -0.96 -0.66 -12.11
C ILE A 22 0.14 0.21 -12.70
N PHE A 23 1.15 -0.37 -13.36
CA PHE A 23 2.25 0.40 -13.94
C PHE A 23 1.81 1.27 -15.11
N SER A 24 0.84 0.84 -15.94
CA SER A 24 0.34 1.64 -17.06
C SER A 24 -0.50 2.84 -16.62
N ASN A 25 -1.12 2.77 -15.43
CA ASN A 25 -1.94 3.83 -14.86
C ASN A 25 -1.23 4.59 -13.72
N LEU A 26 0.06 4.33 -13.50
CA LEU A 26 0.85 4.95 -12.43
C LEU A 26 1.28 6.36 -12.83
N ASP A 27 0.67 7.37 -12.23
CA ASP A 27 1.09 8.77 -12.37
C ASP A 27 2.36 9.06 -11.56
N PHE A 28 2.39 8.56 -10.33
CA PHE A 28 3.51 8.77 -9.42
C PHE A 28 3.59 7.66 -8.36
N GLY A 29 4.81 7.24 -8.03
CA GLY A 29 5.09 6.30 -6.96
C GLY A 29 6.39 6.66 -6.23
N ALA A 30 6.39 6.61 -4.91
CA ALA A 30 7.56 6.84 -4.07
C ALA A 30 7.60 5.87 -2.90
N MET A 31 8.78 5.36 -2.61
CA MET A 31 9.04 4.49 -1.45
C MET A 31 10.30 4.97 -0.76
N LEU A 32 10.25 5.10 0.58
CA LEU A 32 11.38 5.49 1.39
C LEU A 32 11.39 4.67 2.68
N TYR A 33 12.49 4.00 2.96
CA TYR A 33 12.71 3.31 4.22
C TYR A 33 13.91 3.92 4.95
N LEU A 34 13.70 4.29 6.20
CA LEU A 34 14.73 4.81 7.10
C LEU A 34 14.83 3.91 8.32
N GLU A 35 16.04 3.63 8.78
CA GLU A 35 16.26 2.85 9.99
C GLU A 35 17.44 3.40 10.78
N ALA A 36 17.24 3.56 12.09
CA ALA A 36 18.29 3.88 13.04
C ALA A 36 18.48 2.69 14.01
N ARG A 37 19.75 2.33 14.27
CA ARG A 37 20.09 1.20 15.15
C ARG A 37 20.97 1.65 16.31
N LYS A 38 20.69 1.09 17.50
CA LYS A 38 21.54 1.24 18.69
C LYS A 38 21.48 -0.04 19.53
N GLY A 39 22.59 -0.77 19.58
CA GLY A 39 22.64 -2.08 20.23
C GLY A 39 21.67 -3.06 19.58
N GLU A 40 20.81 -3.65 20.39
CA GLU A 40 19.80 -4.62 19.92
C GLU A 40 18.50 -3.96 19.43
N TRP A 41 18.39 -2.64 19.52
CA TRP A 41 17.21 -1.90 19.12
C TRP A 41 17.34 -1.32 17.71
N ALA A 42 16.25 -1.37 16.96
CA ALA A 42 16.11 -0.67 15.70
C ALA A 42 14.80 0.13 15.71
N LEU A 43 14.85 1.36 15.22
CA LEU A 43 13.70 2.20 14.96
C LEU A 43 13.59 2.37 13.45
N GLY A 44 12.46 1.95 12.87
CA GLY A 44 12.21 1.99 11.44
C GLY A 44 11.06 2.92 11.07
N SER A 45 11.16 3.51 9.88
CA SER A 45 10.08 4.26 9.23
C SER A 45 10.02 3.84 7.77
N ASP A 46 8.87 3.30 7.34
CA ASP A 46 8.59 2.87 5.95
C ASP A 46 7.47 3.73 5.37
N PHE A 47 7.75 4.42 4.29
CA PHE A 47 6.83 5.31 3.62
C PHE A 47 6.60 4.82 2.19
N VAL A 48 5.35 4.61 1.83
CA VAL A 48 4.92 4.20 0.48
C VAL A 48 3.80 5.13 0.03
N TYR A 49 3.99 5.77 -1.11
CA TYR A 49 2.97 6.57 -1.77
C TYR A 49 2.79 6.11 -3.20
N MET A 50 1.55 6.00 -3.63
CA MET A 50 1.17 5.63 -5.00
C MET A 50 -0.02 6.47 -5.43
N LYS A 51 0.05 7.02 -6.65
CA LYS A 51 -1.07 7.66 -7.32
C LYS A 51 -1.30 7.00 -8.65
N LEU A 52 -2.52 6.49 -8.85
CA LEU A 52 -3.00 5.90 -10.10
C LEU A 52 -4.05 6.79 -10.73
N SER A 53 -4.06 6.86 -12.05
CA SER A 53 -5.13 7.52 -12.79
C SER A 53 -5.55 6.69 -13.99
N GLN A 54 -6.85 6.67 -14.24
CA GLN A 54 -7.44 5.98 -15.39
C GLN A 54 -8.51 6.83 -16.04
N ASP A 55 -8.42 7.00 -17.34
CA ASP A 55 -9.47 7.63 -18.12
C ASP A 55 -10.66 6.65 -18.30
N VAL A 56 -11.87 7.17 -18.13
CA VAL A 56 -13.10 6.41 -18.34
C VAL A 56 -13.43 6.42 -19.84
N ASN A 57 -13.54 5.25 -20.43
CA ASN A 57 -13.88 5.11 -21.85
C ASN A 57 -15.28 5.68 -22.14
N PRO A 58 -15.43 6.49 -23.18
CA PRO A 58 -16.71 7.01 -23.61
C PRO A 58 -17.73 5.90 -23.89
N SER A 59 -18.97 6.11 -23.47
CA SER A 59 -20.11 5.22 -23.71
C SER A 59 -21.34 6.05 -24.06
N THR A 60 -22.49 5.40 -24.33
CA THR A 60 -23.75 6.09 -24.65
C THR A 60 -24.16 7.11 -23.56
N LEU A 61 -23.82 6.84 -22.29
CA LEU A 61 -24.18 7.69 -21.14
C LEU A 61 -23.01 8.50 -20.60
N ILE A 62 -21.77 8.15 -20.91
CA ILE A 62 -20.54 8.79 -20.41
C ILE A 62 -19.81 9.39 -21.60
N ASN A 63 -19.57 10.71 -21.57
CA ASN A 63 -18.81 11.40 -22.61
C ASN A 63 -17.29 11.30 -22.37
N SER A 64 -16.88 11.54 -21.14
CA SER A 64 -15.48 11.43 -20.71
C SER A 64 -15.45 11.35 -19.18
N GLY A 65 -14.36 10.87 -18.63
CA GLY A 65 -14.16 10.88 -17.19
C GLY A 65 -12.72 10.51 -16.85
N LYS A 66 -12.33 10.81 -15.61
CA LYS A 66 -11.07 10.42 -15.01
C LYS A 66 -11.32 9.93 -13.59
N ILE A 67 -10.75 8.79 -13.26
CA ILE A 67 -10.74 8.26 -11.90
C ILE A 67 -9.29 8.30 -11.42
N GLU A 68 -9.07 8.92 -10.28
CA GLU A 68 -7.78 8.97 -9.62
C GLU A 68 -7.87 8.28 -8.26
N VAL A 69 -6.89 7.45 -7.95
CA VAL A 69 -6.76 6.78 -6.65
C VAL A 69 -5.37 7.04 -6.12
N SER A 70 -5.28 7.62 -4.95
CA SER A 70 -4.01 7.76 -4.24
C SER A 70 -4.02 6.97 -2.95
N GLN A 71 -2.92 6.30 -2.67
CA GLN A 71 -2.70 5.53 -1.47
C GLN A 71 -1.40 5.97 -0.80
N LEU A 72 -1.50 6.27 0.49
CA LEU A 72 -0.37 6.51 1.38
C LEU A 72 -0.38 5.44 2.46
N VAL A 73 0.74 4.75 2.62
CA VAL A 73 1.01 3.86 3.76
C VAL A 73 2.30 4.34 4.42
N TRP A 74 2.21 4.72 5.67
CA TRP A 74 3.36 5.11 6.48
C TRP A 74 3.43 4.28 7.75
N GLU A 75 4.55 3.59 7.96
CA GLU A 75 4.78 2.77 9.14
C GLU A 75 5.88 3.37 10.01
N VAL A 76 5.68 3.31 11.32
CA VAL A 76 6.72 3.57 12.32
C VAL A 76 6.81 2.34 13.21
N SER A 77 8.01 1.80 13.40
CA SER A 77 8.20 0.53 14.11
C SER A 77 9.42 0.54 15.01
N GLY A 78 9.29 -0.09 16.17
CA GLY A 78 10.39 -0.41 17.07
C GLY A 78 10.63 -1.92 17.08
N LEU A 79 11.85 -2.35 16.79
CA LEU A 79 12.27 -3.75 16.77
C LEU A 79 13.34 -4.02 17.79
N TYR A 80 13.31 -5.21 18.35
CA TYR A 80 14.33 -5.72 19.26
C TYR A 80 14.91 -7.03 18.71
N ARG A 81 16.24 -7.15 18.70
CA ARG A 81 16.95 -8.33 18.24
C ARG A 81 16.93 -9.42 19.31
N LEU A 82 16.13 -10.46 19.08
CA LEU A 82 16.05 -11.62 19.94
C LEU A 82 17.18 -12.62 19.68
N LEU A 83 17.52 -12.82 18.40
CA LEU A 83 18.57 -13.72 17.92
C LEU A 83 19.38 -12.99 16.84
N PRO A 84 20.60 -13.43 16.52
CA PRO A 84 21.40 -12.77 15.47
C PRO A 84 20.68 -12.58 14.15
N PHE A 85 19.78 -13.48 13.80
CA PHE A 85 19.01 -13.52 12.56
C PHE A 85 17.55 -13.11 12.72
N LEU A 86 17.04 -12.90 13.97
CA LEU A 86 15.62 -12.65 14.25
C LEU A 86 15.43 -11.37 15.08
N GLU A 87 14.65 -10.47 14.55
CA GLU A 87 14.15 -9.29 15.25
C GLU A 87 12.62 -9.35 15.30
N THR A 88 12.05 -8.93 16.43
CA THR A 88 10.61 -8.78 16.61
C THR A 88 10.28 -7.42 17.20
N GLY A 89 9.07 -6.97 17.00
CA GLY A 89 8.68 -5.67 17.54
C GLY A 89 7.25 -5.30 17.25
N VAL A 90 6.95 -4.04 17.49
CA VAL A 90 5.63 -3.46 17.30
C VAL A 90 5.73 -2.16 16.50
N GLY A 91 4.64 -1.77 15.90
CA GLY A 91 4.57 -0.52 15.15
C GLY A 91 3.15 -0.01 14.98
N LEU A 92 3.07 1.12 14.30
CA LEU A 92 1.83 1.72 13.83
C LEU A 92 1.93 1.89 12.31
N ARG A 93 0.87 1.50 11.61
CA ARG A 93 0.68 1.71 10.18
C ARG A 93 -0.41 2.73 9.98
N PHE A 94 -0.06 3.86 9.41
CA PHE A 94 -0.96 4.94 9.04
C PHE A 94 -1.34 4.76 7.57
N ASN A 95 -2.64 4.63 7.31
CA ASN A 95 -3.19 4.41 5.99
C ASN A 95 -4.04 5.62 5.60
N ASN A 96 -3.87 6.09 4.36
CA ASN A 96 -4.77 7.07 3.75
C ASN A 96 -5.04 6.67 2.32
N ILE A 97 -6.32 6.58 1.96
CA ILE A 97 -6.77 6.31 0.59
C ILE A 97 -7.68 7.44 0.18
N THR A 98 -7.37 8.07 -0.96
CA THR A 98 -8.21 9.09 -1.57
C THR A 98 -8.62 8.62 -2.96
N MET A 99 -9.91 8.72 -3.24
CA MET A 99 -10.50 8.39 -4.52
C MET A 99 -11.23 9.61 -5.05
N ASP A 100 -10.83 10.07 -6.24
CA ASP A 100 -11.45 11.19 -6.95
C ASP A 100 -12.02 10.69 -8.28
N ALA A 101 -13.30 10.92 -8.53
CA ALA A 101 -13.96 10.58 -9.77
C ALA A 101 -14.58 11.83 -10.39
N ASN A 102 -14.13 12.18 -11.58
CA ASN A 102 -14.65 13.29 -12.38
C ASN A 102 -15.25 12.73 -13.66
N ILE A 103 -16.58 12.63 -13.74
CA ILE A 103 -17.28 12.02 -14.85
C ILE A 103 -18.20 13.04 -15.52
N ARG A 104 -18.13 13.13 -16.85
CA ARG A 104 -19.07 13.90 -17.70
C ARG A 104 -20.09 12.95 -18.27
N ARG A 105 -21.34 13.12 -17.88
CA ARG A 105 -22.47 12.32 -18.32
C ARG A 105 -23.24 13.02 -19.42
N ASN A 106 -23.59 12.30 -20.48
CA ASN A 106 -24.50 12.81 -21.49
C ASN A 106 -25.94 12.79 -20.96
N SER A 107 -26.67 13.89 -21.11
CA SER A 107 -28.08 13.91 -20.77
C SER A 107 -28.89 13.08 -21.77
N ILE A 108 -29.76 12.22 -21.24
CA ILE A 108 -30.70 11.47 -22.07
C ILE A 108 -31.78 12.43 -22.57
N GLY A 109 -31.80 12.73 -23.87
CA GLY A 109 -32.79 13.62 -24.47
C GLY A 109 -32.29 14.96 -25.02
N GLY A 110 -30.96 15.12 -25.20
CA GLY A 110 -30.38 16.30 -25.87
C GLY A 110 -30.24 17.54 -24.99
N GLY A 111 -30.18 17.35 -23.67
CA GLY A 111 -29.92 18.39 -22.68
C GLY A 111 -28.42 18.61 -22.42
N SER A 112 -28.11 19.48 -21.48
CA SER A 112 -26.74 19.83 -21.09
C SER A 112 -25.98 18.65 -20.45
N THR A 113 -24.68 18.58 -20.69
CA THR A 113 -23.77 17.64 -20.04
C THR A 113 -23.78 17.83 -18.52
N GLU A 114 -24.01 16.80 -17.76
CA GLU A 114 -23.97 16.79 -16.31
C GLU A 114 -22.55 16.40 -15.82
N PHE A 115 -22.03 17.13 -14.86
CA PHE A 115 -20.75 16.84 -14.22
C PHE A 115 -21.01 16.13 -12.90
N ILE A 116 -20.46 14.93 -12.77
CA ILE A 116 -20.46 14.17 -11.51
C ILE A 116 -19.05 14.23 -10.95
N ASN A 117 -18.91 14.93 -9.83
CA ASN A 117 -17.66 14.95 -9.06
C ASN A 117 -17.92 14.20 -7.76
N ALA A 118 -17.15 13.14 -7.51
CA ALA A 118 -17.19 12.40 -6.27
C ALA A 118 -15.77 12.32 -5.73
N ASP A 119 -15.58 12.79 -4.51
CA ASP A 119 -14.36 12.65 -3.76
C ASP A 119 -14.61 11.88 -2.46
N ASN A 120 -13.70 11.03 -2.09
CA ASN A 120 -13.72 10.34 -0.81
C ASN A 120 -12.29 10.13 -0.31
N SER A 121 -12.05 10.42 0.96
CA SER A 121 -10.77 10.19 1.61
C SER A 121 -10.99 9.52 2.96
N GLU A 122 -10.33 8.38 3.16
CA GLU A 122 -10.39 7.65 4.42
C GLU A 122 -9.00 7.48 5.00
N PHE A 123 -8.90 7.73 6.31
CA PHE A 123 -7.69 7.60 7.09
C PHE A 123 -7.93 6.69 8.30
N TRP A 124 -7.00 5.75 8.52
CA TRP A 124 -7.01 4.91 9.71
C TRP A 124 -5.61 4.51 10.15
N VAL A 125 -5.50 3.98 11.37
CA VAL A 125 -4.24 3.56 11.97
C VAL A 125 -4.36 2.14 12.48
N ASP A 126 -3.43 1.29 12.08
CA ASP A 126 -3.34 -0.11 12.48
C ASP A 126 -2.15 -0.32 13.43
N PRO A 127 -2.36 -0.80 14.66
CA PRO A 127 -1.29 -1.39 15.43
C PRO A 127 -0.82 -2.68 14.74
N ILE A 128 0.50 -2.90 14.68
CA ILE A 128 1.10 -4.05 14.02
C ILE A 128 2.13 -4.73 14.92
N ILE A 129 2.23 -6.06 14.81
CA ILE A 129 3.27 -6.90 15.43
C ILE A 129 4.14 -7.44 14.30
N ILE A 130 5.44 -7.30 14.44
CA ILE A 130 6.41 -7.51 13.36
C ILE A 130 7.41 -8.61 13.74
N ALA A 131 7.73 -9.46 12.77
CA ALA A 131 8.89 -10.34 12.81
C ALA A 131 9.75 -10.11 11.56
N ARG A 132 11.06 -10.01 11.74
CA ARG A 132 12.03 -9.81 10.67
C ARG A 132 13.18 -10.77 10.81
N PHE A 133 13.42 -11.55 9.75
CA PHE A 133 14.56 -12.43 9.61
C PHE A 133 15.56 -11.78 8.66
N SER A 134 16.82 -11.79 9.02
CA SER A 134 17.90 -11.35 8.14
C SER A 134 19.15 -12.18 8.40
N GLU A 135 19.74 -12.70 7.31
CA GLU A 135 20.97 -13.48 7.36
C GLU A 135 21.93 -12.98 6.30
N THR A 136 23.19 -12.87 6.64
CA THR A 136 24.24 -12.44 5.70
C THR A 136 25.11 -13.62 5.34
N ILE A 137 25.15 -13.93 4.03
CA ILE A 137 25.93 -15.03 3.48
C ILE A 137 27.17 -14.45 2.79
N ASN A 138 28.36 -14.96 3.14
CA ASN A 138 29.63 -14.55 2.53
C ASN A 138 29.88 -13.02 2.51
N ASP A 139 29.46 -12.33 3.57
CA ASP A 139 29.62 -10.87 3.77
C ASP A 139 29.01 -9.97 2.69
N LYS A 140 28.48 -10.53 1.62
CA LYS A 140 27.93 -9.81 0.48
C LYS A 140 26.45 -10.05 0.22
N TRP A 141 26.01 -11.28 0.35
CA TRP A 141 24.62 -11.64 0.11
C TRP A 141 23.82 -11.56 1.39
N GLN A 142 22.66 -10.96 1.34
CA GLN A 142 21.76 -10.81 2.47
C GLN A 142 20.39 -11.39 2.10
N LEU A 143 19.94 -12.37 2.86
CA LEU A 143 18.59 -12.87 2.81
C LEU A 143 17.74 -12.08 3.81
N GLN A 144 16.57 -11.57 3.38
CA GLN A 144 15.66 -10.83 4.23
C GLN A 144 14.24 -11.36 4.08
N LEU A 145 13.57 -11.53 5.20
CA LEU A 145 12.14 -11.82 5.28
C LEU A 145 11.53 -10.97 6.39
N ARG A 146 10.51 -10.19 6.08
CA ARG A 146 9.72 -9.44 7.04
C ARG A 146 8.26 -9.86 6.92
N THR A 147 7.63 -10.10 8.04
CA THR A 147 6.19 -10.31 8.15
C THR A 147 5.62 -9.49 9.30
N ASP A 148 4.38 -9.09 9.16
CA ASP A 148 3.62 -8.50 10.23
C ASP A 148 2.14 -8.85 10.12
N ILE A 149 1.44 -8.73 11.26
CA ILE A 149 0.00 -8.81 11.38
C ILE A 149 -0.48 -7.66 12.25
N GLY A 150 -1.70 -7.18 12.03
CA GLY A 150 -2.23 -6.03 12.76
C GLY A 150 -3.68 -5.73 12.49
N GLY A 151 -4.06 -4.48 12.79
CA GLY A 151 -5.44 -4.00 12.72
C GLY A 151 -6.17 -4.28 14.02
N PHE A 152 -6.46 -5.56 14.29
CA PHE A 152 -7.12 -6.07 15.51
C PHE A 152 -8.43 -5.33 15.85
N GLY A 153 -9.14 -4.78 14.85
CA GLY A 153 -10.35 -4.01 15.02
C GLY A 153 -10.14 -2.58 15.59
N VAL A 154 -8.90 -2.10 15.67
CA VAL A 154 -8.61 -0.70 16.07
C VAL A 154 -8.74 0.23 14.87
N GLY A 155 -8.11 -0.11 13.73
CA GLY A 155 -8.29 0.47 12.42
C GLY A 155 -8.92 -0.56 11.50
N SER A 156 -8.10 -1.32 10.77
CA SER A 156 -8.55 -2.48 10.00
C SER A 156 -9.04 -3.60 10.93
N ASP A 157 -10.01 -4.38 10.47
CA ASP A 157 -10.39 -5.63 11.14
C ASP A 157 -9.19 -6.57 11.17
N PHE A 158 -8.50 -6.67 10.02
CA PHE A 158 -7.23 -7.39 9.92
C PHE A 158 -6.34 -6.79 8.83
N THR A 159 -5.04 -6.71 9.12
CA THR A 159 -4.01 -6.36 8.14
C THR A 159 -2.80 -7.27 8.29
N TRP A 160 -2.13 -7.57 7.20
CA TRP A 160 -0.92 -8.38 7.19
C TRP A 160 0.03 -7.93 6.10
N GLN A 161 1.31 -8.20 6.29
CA GLN A 161 2.34 -7.97 5.28
C GLN A 161 3.33 -9.12 5.26
N LEU A 162 3.75 -9.50 4.06
CA LEU A 162 4.86 -10.41 3.82
C LEU A 162 5.79 -9.78 2.79
N GLN A 163 7.07 -9.68 3.12
CA GLN A 163 8.11 -9.15 2.23
C GLN A 163 9.34 -10.03 2.33
N GLY A 164 9.78 -10.56 1.19
CA GLY A 164 11.01 -11.35 1.08
C GLY A 164 11.92 -10.81 0.00
N GLY A 165 13.23 -10.97 0.17
CA GLY A 165 14.18 -10.51 -0.84
C GLY A 165 15.61 -10.96 -0.58
N VAL A 166 16.42 -10.83 -1.63
CA VAL A 166 17.86 -11.10 -1.62
C VAL A 166 18.59 -9.80 -1.92
N GLY A 167 19.45 -9.39 -1.00
CA GLY A 167 20.30 -8.23 -1.11
C GLY A 167 21.71 -8.59 -1.53
N TYR A 168 22.36 -7.66 -2.24
CA TYR A 168 23.77 -7.72 -2.54
C TYR A 168 24.46 -6.44 -2.09
N ARG A 169 25.50 -6.58 -1.28
CA ARG A 169 26.31 -5.49 -0.77
C ARG A 169 27.49 -5.24 -1.69
N PHE A 170 27.46 -4.13 -2.42
CA PHE A 170 28.53 -3.72 -3.31
C PHE A 170 29.72 -3.10 -2.55
N SER A 171 29.39 -2.35 -1.49
CA SER A 171 30.38 -1.71 -0.61
C SER A 171 29.82 -1.62 0.82
N LYS A 172 30.61 -1.08 1.74
CA LYS A 172 30.11 -0.80 3.11
C LYS A 172 28.96 0.19 3.12
N LEU A 173 28.96 1.13 2.17
CA LEU A 173 27.96 2.19 2.04
C LEU A 173 26.74 1.76 1.24
N PHE A 174 26.90 0.95 0.17
CA PHE A 174 25.84 0.73 -0.83
C PHE A 174 25.46 -0.74 -0.99
N GLN A 175 24.16 -1.00 -0.98
CA GLN A 175 23.56 -2.31 -1.24
C GLN A 175 22.31 -2.19 -2.10
N THR A 176 21.97 -3.26 -2.82
CA THR A 176 20.71 -3.37 -3.56
C THR A 176 20.00 -4.65 -3.12
N THR A 177 18.69 -4.57 -2.94
CA THR A 177 17.85 -5.74 -2.63
C THR A 177 16.77 -5.88 -3.69
N ILE A 178 16.61 -7.09 -4.21
CA ILE A 178 15.52 -7.48 -5.10
C ILE A 178 14.62 -8.42 -4.31
N GLY A 179 13.32 -8.21 -4.38
CA GLY A 179 12.37 -9.00 -3.61
C GLY A 179 10.94 -8.88 -4.11
N TYR A 180 10.05 -9.35 -3.27
CA TYR A 180 8.61 -9.30 -3.48
C TYR A 180 7.90 -8.91 -2.19
N LYS A 181 6.88 -8.06 -2.30
CA LYS A 181 6.05 -7.59 -1.17
C LYS A 181 4.60 -7.94 -1.45
N ALA A 182 3.92 -8.43 -0.43
CA ALA A 182 2.48 -8.61 -0.38
C ALA A 182 1.95 -7.91 0.87
N ILE A 183 0.86 -7.18 0.76
CA ILE A 183 0.16 -6.54 1.88
C ILE A 183 -1.34 -6.72 1.67
N GLY A 184 -2.04 -7.19 2.70
CA GLY A 184 -3.49 -7.30 2.74
C GLY A 184 -4.06 -6.39 3.82
N MET A 185 -5.17 -5.74 3.51
CA MET A 185 -5.91 -4.88 4.43
C MET A 185 -7.39 -5.16 4.29
N ASP A 186 -8.04 -5.45 5.41
CA ASP A 186 -9.50 -5.57 5.53
C ASP A 186 -9.98 -4.47 6.48
N TYR A 187 -10.50 -3.39 5.88
CA TYR A 187 -10.98 -2.21 6.59
C TYR A 187 -12.40 -1.90 6.16
N GLU A 188 -13.29 -1.75 7.12
CA GLU A 188 -14.66 -1.31 6.89
C GLU A 188 -15.06 -0.23 7.90
N LYS A 189 -15.76 0.81 7.43
CA LYS A 189 -16.25 1.90 8.26
C LYS A 189 -17.62 2.35 7.80
N GLY A 190 -18.47 2.68 8.76
CA GLY A 190 -19.80 3.21 8.51
C GLY A 190 -20.81 2.15 8.04
N SER A 191 -22.00 2.61 7.62
CA SER A 191 -23.07 1.76 7.10
C SER A 191 -23.96 2.55 6.13
N GLY A 192 -24.67 1.85 5.23
CA GLY A 192 -25.56 2.47 4.26
C GLY A 192 -24.84 3.51 3.39
N ALA A 193 -25.39 4.72 3.30
CA ALA A 193 -24.87 5.81 2.48
C ALA A 193 -23.46 6.33 2.90
N ASN A 194 -22.97 5.97 4.08
CA ASN A 194 -21.66 6.35 4.59
C ASN A 194 -20.71 5.16 4.72
N ARG A 195 -21.03 4.02 4.08
CA ARG A 195 -20.17 2.85 4.12
C ARG A 195 -18.95 3.05 3.23
N PHE A 196 -17.78 2.71 3.78
CA PHE A 196 -16.51 2.54 3.06
C PHE A 196 -15.97 1.15 3.36
N LYS A 197 -15.65 0.36 2.33
CA LYS A 197 -15.01 -0.96 2.43
C LYS A 197 -13.74 -0.96 1.60
N TYR A 198 -12.66 -1.48 2.19
CA TYR A 198 -11.38 -1.68 1.55
C TYR A 198 -10.80 -3.02 1.98
N ASP A 199 -11.11 -4.06 1.22
CA ASP A 199 -10.63 -5.43 1.42
C ASP A 199 -9.76 -5.79 0.21
N ILE A 200 -8.49 -5.42 0.27
CA ILE A 200 -7.57 -5.48 -0.87
C ILE A 200 -6.25 -6.14 -0.49
N ILE A 201 -5.79 -7.05 -1.34
CA ILE A 201 -4.44 -7.58 -1.34
C ILE A 201 -3.64 -6.92 -2.46
N THR A 202 -2.57 -6.23 -2.10
CA THR A 202 -1.62 -5.64 -3.05
C THR A 202 -0.34 -6.44 -3.05
N THR A 203 0.12 -6.85 -4.23
CA THR A 203 1.36 -7.61 -4.39
C THR A 203 2.21 -7.01 -5.50
N GLY A 204 3.53 -7.10 -5.37
CA GLY A 204 4.42 -6.62 -6.43
C GLY A 204 5.90 -6.88 -6.17
N PRO A 205 6.71 -6.79 -7.25
CA PRO A 205 8.16 -6.83 -7.14
C PRO A 205 8.68 -5.59 -6.41
N LEU A 206 9.82 -5.75 -5.74
CA LEU A 206 10.45 -4.73 -4.93
C LEU A 206 11.93 -4.62 -5.30
N ILE A 207 12.38 -3.42 -5.58
CA ILE A 207 13.80 -3.09 -5.74
C ILE A 207 14.12 -2.00 -4.72
N LYS A 208 15.09 -2.28 -3.83
CA LYS A 208 15.56 -1.32 -2.82
C LYS A 208 17.01 -0.95 -3.10
N LEU A 209 17.30 0.32 -3.12
CA LEU A 209 18.65 0.87 -3.08
C LEU A 209 18.92 1.34 -1.64
N GLY A 210 19.90 0.76 -0.97
CA GLY A 210 20.19 1.01 0.43
C GLY A 210 21.54 1.68 0.63
N PHE A 211 21.57 2.70 1.49
CA PHE A 211 22.78 3.37 1.92
C PHE A 211 22.93 3.20 3.43
N ASN A 212 24.11 2.73 3.87
CA ASN A 212 24.44 2.54 5.29
C ASN A 212 25.50 3.57 5.70
N PHE A 213 25.26 4.29 6.79
CA PHE A 213 26.13 5.33 7.32
C PHE A 213 26.69 4.98 8.69
#